data_fe7de7942597611722b60e08e7285910
#
_entry.id   fe7de7942597611722b60e08e7285910
#
_cell.length_a   1.000
_cell.length_b   1.000
_cell.length_c   1.000
_cell.angle_alpha   90.00
_cell.angle_beta   90.00
_cell.angle_gamma   90.00
#
_symmetry.space_group_name_H-M   'P 1'
#
loop_
_entity.id
_entity.type
_entity.pdbx_description
1 polymer ?
#
loop_
_entity_poly.entity_id
_entity_poly.type
_entity_poly.pdbx_seq_one_letter_code
_entity_poly.pdbx_strand_id
1 'polypeptide(L)'
;MSDISSEKILDSLFDGVYFVDCERRITYWNAAAERISGYSKQDMLGHRCSDNRLRHVDTGGVELCLNGCPLSASIGDGKPREASVFLHHKLGHRVPVSVRTSPVRDDQGTIVGAVEIFTDNSSALQLLKEFEALKHEVYQDALTAIGNRRYGEVTLSTRIYEWQEHAHPFGLLFLDVDHFKIFNDNYGHQQGDEVLIMVAKSISNSLRNMDVVSRWGGEEFVVILPGATPVIVNAIAERVRMLIASSFITNSAEDLRVTVSIGGTVSRCGETAESIVKRADELMYCSKANGRNRVTID
;
A
#
# COMPACT_ATOMS: atom_id res chain seq x y z
N MET A 1 36.18 -37.48 12.78
CA MET A 1 35.33 -36.31 12.58
C MET A 1 35.28 -35.57 13.91
N SER A 2 35.82 -34.35 14.01
CA SER A 2 35.81 -33.58 15.23
C SER A 2 34.35 -33.34 15.65
N ASP A 3 34.03 -33.70 16.91
CA ASP A 3 32.72 -33.47 17.51
C ASP A 3 32.45 -31.95 17.54
N ILE A 4 31.66 -31.44 16.57
CA ILE A 4 31.24 -30.05 16.58
C ILE A 4 30.13 -29.95 17.62
N SER A 5 30.43 -29.23 18.70
CA SER A 5 29.47 -29.00 19.79
C SER A 5 28.20 -28.37 19.23
N SER A 6 27.02 -28.81 19.68
CA SER A 6 25.71 -28.26 19.30
C SER A 6 25.63 -26.72 19.49
N GLU A 7 26.31 -26.18 20.51
CA GLU A 7 26.40 -24.74 20.74
C GLU A 7 27.09 -24.00 19.58
N LYS A 8 28.19 -24.56 19.04
CA LYS A 8 28.91 -23.95 17.91
C LYS A 8 28.03 -23.90 16.64
N ILE A 9 27.18 -24.91 16.45
CA ILE A 9 26.23 -24.94 15.34
C ILE A 9 25.19 -23.82 15.54
N LEU A 10 24.60 -23.70 16.72
CA LEU A 10 23.60 -22.67 17.02
C LEU A 10 24.21 -21.26 16.97
N ASP A 11 25.45 -21.06 17.37
CA ASP A 11 26.16 -19.77 17.29
C ASP A 11 26.50 -19.36 15.82
N SER A 12 26.56 -20.33 14.91
CA SER A 12 26.80 -20.06 13.49
C SER A 12 25.55 -19.65 12.72
N LEU A 13 24.35 -19.71 13.32
CA LEU A 13 23.11 -19.32 12.69
C LEU A 13 23.01 -17.79 12.55
N PHE A 14 22.31 -17.35 11.52
CA PHE A 14 22.01 -15.95 11.32
C PHE A 14 20.83 -15.48 12.17
N ASP A 15 19.92 -16.39 12.52
CA ASP A 15 18.76 -16.12 13.35
C ASP A 15 19.12 -16.11 14.83
N GLY A 16 18.49 -15.23 15.59
CA GLY A 16 18.56 -15.23 17.03
C GLY A 16 17.90 -16.48 17.60
N VAL A 17 18.59 -17.22 18.44
CA VAL A 17 18.08 -18.42 19.08
C VAL A 17 18.31 -18.34 20.59
N TYR A 18 17.24 -18.59 21.34
CA TYR A 18 17.37 -18.78 22.78
C TYR A 18 16.47 -19.90 23.29
N PHE A 19 16.90 -20.54 24.40
CA PHE A 19 16.10 -21.53 25.09
C PHE A 19 15.66 -20.98 26.44
N VAL A 20 14.49 -21.42 26.88
CA VAL A 20 13.98 -21.16 28.23
C VAL A 20 13.58 -22.47 28.90
N ASP A 21 13.67 -22.50 30.24
CA ASP A 21 13.02 -23.53 31.05
C ASP A 21 11.50 -23.32 31.18
N CYS A 22 10.85 -24.17 31.97
CA CYS A 22 9.40 -24.08 32.20
C CYS A 22 8.99 -22.81 32.97
N GLU A 23 9.87 -22.16 33.71
CA GLU A 23 9.68 -20.88 34.38
C GLU A 23 10.00 -19.69 33.46
N ARG A 24 10.31 -19.97 32.21
CA ARG A 24 10.71 -18.99 31.18
C ARG A 24 12.03 -18.29 31.48
N ARG A 25 12.93 -18.90 32.22
CA ARG A 25 14.31 -18.41 32.43
C ARG A 25 15.15 -18.79 31.22
N ILE A 26 15.90 -17.83 30.69
CA ILE A 26 16.76 -18.03 29.53
C ILE A 26 17.95 -18.85 29.95
N THR A 27 18.11 -20.01 29.36
CA THR A 27 19.19 -20.97 29.61
C THR A 27 20.26 -21.01 28.54
N TYR A 28 19.90 -20.50 27.33
CA TYR A 28 20.81 -20.37 26.18
C TYR A 28 20.50 -19.10 25.41
N TRP A 29 21.52 -18.47 24.84
CA TRP A 29 21.44 -17.26 24.05
C TRP A 29 22.57 -17.27 23.03
N ASN A 30 22.28 -17.29 21.67
CA ASN A 30 23.30 -17.37 20.66
C ASN A 30 23.86 -15.99 20.25
N ALA A 31 24.96 -16.02 19.49
CA ALA A 31 25.61 -14.80 18.99
C ALA A 31 24.70 -13.94 18.08
N ALA A 32 23.80 -14.56 17.32
CA ALA A 32 22.85 -13.81 16.50
C ALA A 32 21.79 -13.09 17.35
N ALA A 33 21.33 -13.70 18.42
CA ALA A 33 20.43 -13.07 19.37
C ALA A 33 21.05 -11.82 20.01
N GLU A 34 22.36 -11.86 20.31
CA GLU A 34 23.10 -10.67 20.76
C GLU A 34 23.10 -9.56 19.71
N ARG A 35 23.39 -9.90 18.45
CA ARG A 35 23.45 -8.91 17.35
C ARG A 35 22.10 -8.24 17.09
N ILE A 36 21.03 -9.03 17.08
CA ILE A 36 19.67 -8.56 16.71
C ILE A 36 19.05 -7.75 17.84
N SER A 37 19.26 -8.16 19.11
CA SER A 37 18.62 -7.51 20.25
C SER A 37 19.49 -6.47 20.96
N GLY A 38 20.82 -6.52 20.74
CA GLY A 38 21.80 -5.70 21.45
C GLY A 38 22.07 -6.16 22.88
N TYR A 39 21.39 -7.18 23.38
CA TYR A 39 21.64 -7.74 24.72
C TYR A 39 22.65 -8.88 24.64
N SER A 40 23.69 -8.81 25.48
CA SER A 40 24.71 -9.86 25.55
C SER A 40 24.18 -11.14 26.24
N LYS A 41 24.82 -12.26 25.99
CA LYS A 41 24.54 -13.53 26.68
C LYS A 41 24.55 -13.35 28.22
N GLN A 42 25.48 -12.55 28.73
CA GLN A 42 25.57 -12.25 30.16
C GLN A 42 24.37 -11.43 30.67
N ASP A 43 23.84 -10.55 29.87
CA ASP A 43 22.64 -9.76 30.22
C ASP A 43 21.37 -10.62 30.29
N MET A 44 21.34 -11.74 29.56
CA MET A 44 20.11 -12.50 29.33
C MET A 44 20.01 -13.81 30.09
N LEU A 45 21.15 -14.52 30.31
CA LEU A 45 21.13 -15.82 31.00
C LEU A 45 20.59 -15.70 32.43
N GLY A 46 19.73 -16.64 32.81
CA GLY A 46 19.11 -16.72 34.14
C GLY A 46 17.95 -15.75 34.36
N HIS A 47 17.76 -14.76 33.50
CA HIS A 47 16.62 -13.85 33.56
C HIS A 47 15.39 -14.46 32.85
N ARG A 48 14.21 -14.08 33.28
CA ARG A 48 13.00 -14.48 32.59
C ARG A 48 12.83 -13.64 31.31
N CYS A 49 12.42 -14.26 30.22
CA CYS A 49 12.12 -13.52 28.97
C CYS A 49 11.00 -12.49 29.18
N SER A 50 10.15 -12.67 30.19
CA SER A 50 9.11 -11.72 30.60
C SER A 50 9.60 -10.54 31.43
N ASP A 51 10.87 -10.49 31.87
CA ASP A 51 11.41 -9.42 32.73
C ASP A 51 11.64 -8.10 31.97
N ASN A 52 10.80 -7.84 30.96
CA ASN A 52 10.73 -6.60 30.19
C ASN A 52 11.97 -6.21 29.37
N ARG A 53 12.91 -7.14 29.09
CA ARG A 53 14.06 -6.83 28.25
C ARG A 53 13.71 -6.88 26.76
N LEU A 54 13.15 -7.99 26.27
CA LEU A 54 12.78 -8.13 24.85
C LEU A 54 11.42 -7.48 24.51
N ARG A 55 10.48 -7.47 25.45
CA ARG A 55 9.18 -6.77 25.37
C ARG A 55 8.55 -6.84 23.98
N HIS A 56 8.25 -8.06 23.53
CA HIS A 56 7.60 -8.25 22.23
C HIS A 56 6.25 -7.56 22.19
N VAL A 57 6.04 -6.74 21.16
CA VAL A 57 4.73 -6.13 20.86
C VAL A 57 4.29 -6.53 19.47
N ASP A 58 3.00 -6.70 19.27
CA ASP A 58 2.43 -6.96 17.96
C ASP A 58 2.32 -5.66 17.11
N THR A 59 1.77 -5.78 15.90
CA THR A 59 1.53 -4.66 14.99
C THR A 59 0.52 -3.65 15.52
N GLY A 60 -0.32 -4.03 16.49
CA GLY A 60 -1.28 -3.17 17.19
C GLY A 60 -0.70 -2.49 18.44
N GLY A 61 0.57 -2.78 18.79
CA GLY A 61 1.22 -2.24 19.99
C GLY A 61 0.89 -2.99 21.29
N VAL A 62 0.24 -4.16 21.22
CA VAL A 62 -0.09 -4.98 22.38
C VAL A 62 1.15 -5.72 22.87
N GLU A 63 1.47 -5.62 24.17
CA GLU A 63 2.60 -6.34 24.79
C GLU A 63 2.28 -7.84 24.95
N LEU A 64 2.86 -8.66 24.07
CA LEU A 64 2.63 -10.09 24.05
C LEU A 64 3.25 -10.82 25.24
N CYS A 65 4.34 -10.30 25.80
CA CYS A 65 4.99 -10.91 26.97
C CYS A 65 4.08 -10.99 28.20
N LEU A 66 3.08 -10.09 28.28
CA LEU A 66 2.08 -10.06 29.34
C LEU A 66 0.78 -10.77 28.93
N ASN A 67 0.38 -10.64 27.66
CA ASN A 67 -0.89 -11.14 27.15
C ASN A 67 -0.70 -11.88 25.82
N GLY A 68 -0.78 -13.22 25.82
CA GLY A 68 -0.75 -14.01 24.59
C GLY A 68 0.66 -14.34 24.07
N CYS A 69 1.67 -14.47 24.96
CA CYS A 69 3.03 -14.84 24.61
C CYS A 69 3.10 -16.19 23.86
N PRO A 70 3.58 -16.23 22.59
CA PRO A 70 3.69 -17.47 21.81
C PRO A 70 4.55 -18.52 22.52
N LEU A 71 5.67 -18.10 23.12
CA LEU A 71 6.59 -18.98 23.84
C LEU A 71 5.92 -19.63 25.07
N SER A 72 5.21 -18.83 25.90
CA SER A 72 4.47 -19.34 27.06
C SER A 72 3.38 -20.31 26.65
N ALA A 73 2.67 -20.02 25.57
CA ALA A 73 1.63 -20.88 25.05
C ALA A 73 2.20 -22.22 24.51
N SER A 74 3.39 -22.19 23.87
CA SER A 74 4.08 -23.41 23.40
C SER A 74 4.53 -24.30 24.54
N ILE A 75 4.93 -23.74 25.68
CA ILE A 75 5.23 -24.51 26.90
C ILE A 75 3.94 -25.14 27.44
N GLY A 76 2.83 -24.39 27.47
CA GLY A 76 1.58 -24.83 28.08
C GLY A 76 0.85 -25.95 27.34
N ASP A 77 0.79 -25.91 26.01
CA ASP A 77 0.02 -26.88 25.21
C ASP A 77 0.87 -27.76 24.29
N GLY A 78 2.18 -27.53 24.26
CA GLY A 78 3.13 -28.34 23.49
C GLY A 78 3.07 -28.17 21.98
N LYS A 79 2.48 -27.06 21.47
CA LYS A 79 2.36 -26.79 20.03
C LYS A 79 3.34 -25.70 19.59
N PRO A 80 3.94 -25.83 18.38
CA PRO A 80 4.75 -24.76 17.81
C PRO A 80 3.88 -23.56 17.40
N ARG A 81 4.47 -22.36 17.39
CA ARG A 81 3.82 -21.10 17.02
C ARG A 81 4.73 -20.21 16.20
N GLU A 82 4.11 -19.36 15.42
CA GLU A 82 4.79 -18.30 14.67
C GLU A 82 4.03 -16.98 14.86
N ALA A 83 4.78 -15.87 14.97
CA ALA A 83 4.22 -14.53 15.04
C ALA A 83 5.19 -13.49 14.47
N SER A 84 4.65 -12.43 13.87
CA SER A 84 5.42 -11.23 13.51
C SER A 84 5.27 -10.20 14.61
N VAL A 85 6.39 -9.79 15.20
CA VAL A 85 6.41 -8.92 16.38
C VAL A 85 7.53 -7.88 16.29
N PHE A 86 7.49 -6.89 17.17
CA PHE A 86 8.57 -5.95 17.38
C PHE A 86 9.26 -6.24 18.69
N LEU A 87 10.54 -6.62 18.61
CA LEU A 87 11.42 -6.84 19.73
C LEU A 87 11.97 -5.49 20.22
N HIS A 88 12.15 -5.33 21.55
CA HIS A 88 12.82 -4.17 22.12
C HIS A 88 14.34 -4.37 22.09
N HIS A 89 15.04 -3.48 21.37
CA HIS A 89 16.50 -3.48 21.34
C HIS A 89 17.08 -2.74 22.55
N LYS A 90 18.25 -3.15 23.02
CA LYS A 90 18.95 -2.54 24.18
C LYS A 90 19.14 -1.03 24.05
N LEU A 91 19.27 -0.50 22.83
CA LEU A 91 19.37 0.94 22.55
C LEU A 91 18.01 1.67 22.50
N GLY A 92 16.90 1.00 22.86
CA GLY A 92 15.59 1.61 23.02
C GLY A 92 14.67 1.59 21.80
N HIS A 93 15.17 1.25 20.61
CA HIS A 93 14.31 1.15 19.41
C HIS A 93 13.68 -0.24 19.29
N ARG A 94 12.71 -0.36 18.36
CA ARG A 94 12.04 -1.61 18.04
C ARG A 94 12.65 -2.25 16.81
N VAL A 95 12.93 -3.56 16.86
CA VAL A 95 13.37 -4.37 15.73
C VAL A 95 12.22 -5.26 15.29
N PRO A 96 11.78 -5.19 14.05
CA PRO A 96 10.75 -6.09 13.52
C PRO A 96 11.35 -7.49 13.35
N VAL A 97 10.74 -8.48 13.99
CA VAL A 97 11.21 -9.88 13.92
C VAL A 97 10.05 -10.83 13.65
N SER A 98 10.34 -11.91 12.93
CA SER A 98 9.49 -13.09 12.89
C SER A 98 9.96 -14.05 13.97
N VAL A 99 9.09 -14.39 14.90
CA VAL A 99 9.39 -15.33 15.99
C VAL A 99 8.73 -16.67 15.72
N ARG A 100 9.48 -17.76 15.95
CA ARG A 100 9.00 -19.13 15.91
C ARG A 100 9.32 -19.78 17.23
N THR A 101 8.33 -20.37 17.87
CA THR A 101 8.48 -21.03 19.15
C THR A 101 8.12 -22.50 19.06
N SER A 102 8.89 -23.35 19.74
CA SER A 102 8.61 -24.79 19.82
C SER A 102 8.92 -25.31 21.22
N PRO A 103 8.12 -26.26 21.74
CA PRO A 103 8.41 -26.88 23.01
C PRO A 103 9.64 -27.77 22.89
N VAL A 104 10.48 -27.77 23.94
CA VAL A 104 11.59 -28.69 24.08
C VAL A 104 11.18 -29.80 25.05
N ARG A 105 11.43 -31.07 24.68
CA ARG A 105 11.06 -32.26 25.44
C ARG A 105 12.31 -33.04 25.83
N ASP A 106 12.24 -33.69 26.99
CA ASP A 106 13.23 -34.68 27.40
C ASP A 106 13.02 -36.04 26.71
N ASP A 107 13.88 -37.02 27.02
CA ASP A 107 13.81 -38.37 26.47
C ASP A 107 12.53 -39.14 26.87
N GLN A 108 11.80 -38.65 27.85
CA GLN A 108 10.52 -39.21 28.33
C GLN A 108 9.30 -38.52 27.70
N GLY A 109 9.56 -37.51 26.84
CA GLY A 109 8.51 -36.72 26.15
C GLY A 109 7.92 -35.61 27.00
N THR A 110 8.41 -35.37 28.21
CA THR A 110 7.97 -34.28 29.09
C THR A 110 8.50 -32.94 28.60
N ILE A 111 7.69 -31.91 28.61
CA ILE A 111 8.12 -30.55 28.22
C ILE A 111 9.04 -30.01 29.34
N VAL A 112 10.27 -29.71 28.99
CA VAL A 112 11.29 -29.13 29.89
C VAL A 112 11.56 -27.66 29.63
N GLY A 113 10.91 -27.08 28.62
CA GLY A 113 11.02 -25.69 28.24
C GLY A 113 10.62 -25.43 26.83
N ALA A 114 11.09 -24.35 26.23
CA ALA A 114 10.86 -24.03 24.83
C ALA A 114 12.08 -23.34 24.19
N VAL A 115 12.15 -23.43 22.87
CA VAL A 115 13.06 -22.65 22.03
C VAL A 115 12.27 -21.55 21.33
N GLU A 116 12.86 -20.38 21.23
CA GLU A 116 12.42 -19.32 20.32
C GLU A 116 13.54 -19.01 19.33
N ILE A 117 13.16 -18.99 18.06
CA ILE A 117 14.00 -18.54 16.95
C ILE A 117 13.39 -17.23 16.45
N PHE A 118 14.19 -16.20 16.28
CA PHE A 118 13.73 -14.92 15.73
C PHE A 118 14.66 -14.41 14.63
N THR A 119 14.02 -14.05 13.52
CA THR A 119 14.68 -13.53 12.31
C THR A 119 14.47 -12.04 12.23
N ASP A 120 15.52 -11.26 12.01
CA ASP A 120 15.42 -9.81 11.77
C ASP A 120 14.83 -9.54 10.38
N ASN A 121 13.67 -8.90 10.36
CA ASN A 121 12.95 -8.54 9.14
C ASN A 121 13.17 -7.07 8.71
N SER A 122 14.10 -6.34 9.34
CA SER A 122 14.34 -4.93 9.06
C SER A 122 14.65 -4.68 7.59
N SER A 123 15.54 -5.47 7.00
CA SER A 123 15.92 -5.34 5.58
C SER A 123 14.75 -5.65 4.63
N ALA A 124 13.94 -6.67 4.94
CA ALA A 124 12.77 -7.01 4.12
C ALA A 124 11.71 -5.91 4.15
N LEU A 125 11.44 -5.34 5.32
CA LEU A 125 10.51 -4.22 5.47
C LEU A 125 11.03 -2.93 4.81
N GLN A 126 12.33 -2.69 4.87
CA GLN A 126 12.94 -1.56 4.18
C GLN A 126 12.82 -1.71 2.67
N LEU A 127 13.11 -2.89 2.12
CA LEU A 127 12.97 -3.18 0.69
C LEU A 127 11.52 -3.02 0.21
N LEU A 128 10.55 -3.45 1.02
CA LEU A 128 9.13 -3.24 0.72
C LEU A 128 8.78 -1.75 0.65
N LYS A 129 9.24 -0.95 1.61
CA LYS A 129 9.02 0.51 1.61
C LYS A 129 9.66 1.19 0.40
N GLU A 130 10.88 0.79 0.05
CA GLU A 130 11.58 1.30 -1.14
C GLU A 130 10.83 0.91 -2.42
N PHE A 131 10.34 -0.33 -2.51
CA PHE A 131 9.52 -0.79 -3.63
C PHE A 131 8.20 -0.01 -3.75
N GLU A 132 7.50 0.23 -2.64
CA GLU A 132 6.29 1.05 -2.61
C GLU A 132 6.59 2.50 -3.01
N ALA A 133 7.67 3.08 -2.50
CA ALA A 133 8.09 4.43 -2.87
C ALA A 133 8.41 4.54 -4.37
N LEU A 134 9.15 3.57 -4.94
CA LEU A 134 9.44 3.51 -6.36
C LEU A 134 8.17 3.33 -7.20
N LYS A 135 7.22 2.51 -6.74
CA LYS A 135 5.92 2.32 -7.39
C LYS A 135 5.12 3.63 -7.41
N HIS A 136 5.12 4.39 -6.33
CA HIS A 136 4.52 5.72 -6.26
C HIS A 136 5.16 6.67 -7.26
N GLU A 137 6.49 6.76 -7.30
CA GLU A 137 7.23 7.63 -8.22
C GLU A 137 6.96 7.29 -9.69
N VAL A 138 6.86 5.99 -10.04
CA VAL A 138 6.65 5.52 -11.42
C VAL A 138 5.20 5.71 -11.89
N TYR A 139 4.21 5.62 -10.99
CA TYR A 139 2.78 5.54 -11.36
C TYR A 139 1.91 6.68 -10.86
N GLN A 140 2.43 7.60 -10.04
CA GLN A 140 1.68 8.77 -9.59
C GLN A 140 2.09 10.04 -10.33
N ASP A 141 1.13 10.97 -10.47
CA ASP A 141 1.38 12.33 -10.91
C ASP A 141 1.87 13.17 -9.73
N ALA A 142 3.03 13.80 -9.87
CA ALA A 142 3.69 14.53 -8.78
C ALA A 142 2.89 15.72 -8.24
N LEU A 143 2.03 16.33 -9.07
CA LEU A 143 1.22 17.47 -8.67
C LEU A 143 -0.07 17.04 -7.99
N THR A 144 -0.79 16.12 -8.59
CA THR A 144 -2.17 15.78 -8.20
C THR A 144 -2.29 14.55 -7.31
N ALA A 145 -1.21 13.76 -7.17
CA ALA A 145 -1.12 12.51 -6.41
C ALA A 145 -2.10 11.40 -6.85
N ILE A 146 -2.82 11.57 -7.96
CA ILE A 146 -3.56 10.48 -8.64
C ILE A 146 -2.63 9.71 -9.57
N GLY A 147 -3.14 8.69 -10.27
CA GLY A 147 -2.35 8.00 -11.30
C GLY A 147 -1.81 8.96 -12.36
N ASN A 148 -0.59 8.75 -12.83
CA ASN A 148 -0.06 9.45 -13.99
C ASN A 148 -0.50 8.76 -15.28
N ARG A 149 -0.13 9.32 -16.45
CA ARG A 149 -0.45 8.77 -17.76
C ARG A 149 -0.02 7.31 -17.90
N ARG A 150 1.18 6.96 -17.45
CA ARG A 150 1.71 5.59 -17.52
C ARG A 150 0.84 4.60 -16.74
N TYR A 151 0.35 5.00 -15.57
CA TYR A 151 -0.58 4.19 -14.78
C TYR A 151 -1.90 3.96 -15.52
N GLY A 152 -2.44 5.01 -16.12
CA GLY A 152 -3.65 4.93 -16.97
C GLY A 152 -3.46 3.97 -18.16
N GLU A 153 -2.35 4.09 -18.89
CA GLU A 153 -2.03 3.22 -20.04
C GLU A 153 -1.90 1.75 -19.66
N VAL A 154 -1.20 1.44 -18.56
CA VAL A 154 -1.05 0.06 -18.05
C VAL A 154 -2.39 -0.51 -17.59
N THR A 155 -3.18 0.28 -16.86
CA THR A 155 -4.51 -0.12 -16.41
C THR A 155 -5.44 -0.38 -17.59
N LEU A 156 -5.45 0.51 -18.57
CA LEU A 156 -6.28 0.37 -19.76
C LEU A 156 -5.92 -0.90 -20.55
N SER A 157 -4.63 -1.17 -20.73
CA SER A 157 -4.17 -2.39 -21.39
C SER A 157 -4.67 -3.65 -20.66
N THR A 158 -4.65 -3.64 -19.33
CA THR A 158 -5.20 -4.74 -18.51
C THR A 158 -6.70 -4.89 -18.73
N ARG A 159 -7.48 -3.79 -18.76
CA ARG A 159 -8.93 -3.83 -18.98
C ARG A 159 -9.30 -4.33 -20.40
N ILE A 160 -8.52 -3.95 -21.41
CA ILE A 160 -8.69 -4.46 -22.79
C ILE A 160 -8.47 -5.98 -22.82
N TYR A 161 -7.40 -6.47 -22.16
CA TYR A 161 -7.15 -7.90 -22.06
C TYR A 161 -8.30 -8.65 -21.36
N GLU A 162 -8.77 -8.15 -20.21
CA GLU A 162 -9.90 -8.75 -19.49
C GLU A 162 -11.21 -8.72 -20.31
N TRP A 163 -11.41 -7.68 -21.11
CA TRP A 163 -12.53 -7.61 -22.03
C TRP A 163 -12.44 -8.67 -23.12
N GLN A 164 -11.27 -8.87 -23.71
CA GLN A 164 -11.05 -9.83 -24.79
C GLN A 164 -11.17 -11.29 -24.32
N GLU A 165 -10.61 -11.62 -23.14
CA GLU A 165 -10.56 -12.98 -22.62
C GLU A 165 -11.82 -13.37 -21.84
N HIS A 166 -12.42 -12.45 -21.12
CA HIS A 166 -13.47 -12.72 -20.14
C HIS A 166 -14.79 -11.97 -20.40
N ALA A 167 -14.85 -11.16 -21.45
CA ALA A 167 -16.00 -10.30 -21.75
C ALA A 167 -16.41 -9.39 -20.57
N HIS A 168 -15.44 -8.93 -19.77
CA HIS A 168 -15.68 -7.98 -18.68
C HIS A 168 -15.67 -6.56 -19.23
N PRO A 169 -16.86 -5.89 -19.40
CA PRO A 169 -16.91 -4.58 -19.98
C PRO A 169 -16.32 -3.53 -19.05
N PHE A 170 -15.89 -2.41 -19.62
CA PHE A 170 -15.50 -1.24 -18.86
C PHE A 170 -15.87 0.03 -19.60
N GLY A 171 -16.06 1.11 -18.85
CA GLY A 171 -16.23 2.45 -19.37
C GLY A 171 -14.94 3.25 -19.32
N LEU A 172 -14.84 4.25 -20.21
CA LEU A 172 -13.77 5.23 -20.23
C LEU A 172 -14.36 6.63 -20.29
N LEU A 173 -13.87 7.53 -19.43
CA LEU A 173 -14.11 8.96 -19.54
C LEU A 173 -12.79 9.66 -19.89
N PHE A 174 -12.85 10.59 -20.83
CA PHE A 174 -11.79 11.55 -21.13
C PHE A 174 -12.29 12.95 -20.78
N LEU A 175 -11.54 13.65 -19.93
CA LEU A 175 -11.92 14.94 -19.37
C LEU A 175 -10.84 15.97 -19.66
N ASP A 176 -11.26 17.19 -19.90
CA ASP A 176 -10.36 18.33 -20.06
C ASP A 176 -10.94 19.56 -19.35
N VAL A 177 -10.06 20.30 -18.65
CA VAL A 177 -10.46 21.51 -17.91
C VAL A 177 -10.70 22.66 -18.87
N ASP A 178 -11.92 23.17 -18.90
CA ASP A 178 -12.33 24.22 -19.82
C ASP A 178 -11.57 25.51 -19.58
N HIS A 179 -11.03 26.09 -20.66
CA HIS A 179 -10.32 27.39 -20.63
C HIS A 179 -9.10 27.44 -19.71
N PHE A 180 -8.47 26.32 -19.41
CA PHE A 180 -7.38 26.23 -18.42
C PHE A 180 -6.18 27.16 -18.78
N LYS A 181 -5.84 27.28 -20.06
CA LYS A 181 -4.81 28.23 -20.51
C LYS A 181 -5.17 29.68 -20.14
N ILE A 182 -6.41 30.09 -20.42
CA ILE A 182 -6.89 31.45 -20.08
C ILE A 182 -6.90 31.64 -18.56
N PHE A 183 -7.24 30.62 -17.80
CA PHE A 183 -7.16 30.64 -16.35
C PHE A 183 -5.73 30.90 -15.87
N ASN A 184 -4.75 30.17 -16.41
CA ASN A 184 -3.33 30.37 -16.07
C ASN A 184 -2.83 31.78 -16.47
N ASP A 185 -3.24 32.27 -17.63
CA ASP A 185 -2.84 33.60 -18.12
C ASP A 185 -3.38 34.71 -17.20
N ASN A 186 -4.55 34.53 -16.57
CA ASN A 186 -5.18 35.50 -15.68
C ASN A 186 -4.70 35.41 -14.21
N TYR A 187 -4.49 34.18 -13.70
CA TYR A 187 -4.29 33.93 -12.26
C TYR A 187 -2.89 33.36 -11.94
N GLY A 188 -2.13 32.99 -12.96
CA GLY A 188 -0.80 32.41 -12.82
C GLY A 188 -0.82 30.90 -12.63
N HIS A 189 0.33 30.27 -12.89
CA HIS A 189 0.49 28.81 -12.86
C HIS A 189 0.27 28.20 -11.47
N GLN A 190 0.58 28.92 -10.39
CA GLN A 190 0.35 28.40 -9.04
C GLN A 190 -1.13 28.15 -8.75
N GLN A 191 -2.01 29.08 -9.11
CA GLN A 191 -3.46 28.90 -8.99
C GLN A 191 -3.96 27.82 -9.95
N GLY A 192 -3.36 27.69 -11.14
CA GLY A 192 -3.62 26.60 -12.06
C GLY A 192 -3.31 25.24 -11.46
N ASP A 193 -2.18 25.11 -10.79
CA ASP A 193 -1.80 23.88 -10.07
C ASP A 193 -2.80 23.54 -8.95
N GLU A 194 -3.23 24.53 -8.17
CA GLU A 194 -4.24 24.34 -7.12
C GLU A 194 -5.59 23.89 -7.70
N VAL A 195 -6.00 24.46 -8.85
CA VAL A 195 -7.20 24.01 -9.58
C VAL A 195 -7.07 22.57 -10.05
N LEU A 196 -5.95 22.19 -10.63
CA LEU A 196 -5.72 20.79 -11.06
C LEU A 196 -5.77 19.81 -9.87
N ILE A 197 -5.23 20.19 -8.72
CA ILE A 197 -5.33 19.40 -7.48
C ILE A 197 -6.79 19.29 -7.03
N MET A 198 -7.56 20.38 -7.07
CA MET A 198 -8.99 20.39 -6.72
C MET A 198 -9.80 19.51 -7.68
N VAL A 199 -9.55 19.59 -8.99
CA VAL A 199 -10.20 18.74 -10.00
C VAL A 199 -9.88 17.26 -9.75
N ALA A 200 -8.61 16.92 -9.59
CA ALA A 200 -8.17 15.55 -9.33
C ALA A 200 -8.83 14.95 -8.06
N LYS A 201 -8.88 15.73 -6.98
CA LYS A 201 -9.56 15.32 -5.73
C LYS A 201 -11.06 15.16 -5.93
N SER A 202 -11.70 16.06 -6.65
CA SER A 202 -13.15 15.99 -6.93
C SER A 202 -13.49 14.75 -7.73
N ILE A 203 -12.68 14.40 -8.74
CA ILE A 203 -12.82 13.14 -9.49
C ILE A 203 -12.62 11.95 -8.56
N SER A 204 -11.46 11.85 -7.92
CA SER A 204 -11.08 10.69 -7.10
C SER A 204 -12.10 10.40 -5.99
N ASN A 205 -12.55 11.42 -5.25
CA ASN A 205 -13.51 11.27 -4.17
C ASN A 205 -14.93 10.88 -4.65
N SER A 206 -15.21 11.03 -5.93
CA SER A 206 -16.49 10.64 -6.54
C SER A 206 -16.50 9.20 -7.07
N LEU A 207 -15.36 8.53 -7.11
CA LEU A 207 -15.17 7.20 -7.68
C LEU A 207 -15.20 6.10 -6.63
N ARG A 208 -15.41 4.85 -7.07
CA ARG A 208 -15.32 3.65 -6.24
C ARG A 208 -13.87 3.18 -6.16
N ASN A 209 -13.55 2.31 -5.19
CA ASN A 209 -12.19 1.76 -5.04
C ASN A 209 -11.67 1.00 -6.26
N MET A 210 -12.55 0.45 -7.10
CA MET A 210 -12.17 -0.27 -8.32
C MET A 210 -12.03 0.64 -9.55
N ASP A 211 -12.55 1.85 -9.48
CA ASP A 211 -12.43 2.85 -10.55
C ASP A 211 -11.04 3.48 -10.49
N VAL A 212 -10.49 3.82 -11.64
CA VAL A 212 -9.14 4.40 -11.72
C VAL A 212 -9.21 5.75 -12.37
N VAL A 213 -8.52 6.73 -11.79
CA VAL A 213 -8.30 8.06 -12.36
C VAL A 213 -6.82 8.30 -12.58
N SER A 214 -6.49 8.89 -13.72
CA SER A 214 -5.12 9.30 -14.07
C SER A 214 -5.10 10.66 -14.74
N ARG A 215 -4.05 11.43 -14.47
CA ARG A 215 -3.75 12.64 -15.23
C ARG A 215 -3.07 12.23 -16.52
N TRP A 216 -3.73 12.52 -17.64
CA TRP A 216 -3.30 12.07 -18.96
C TRP A 216 -2.36 13.04 -19.66
N GLY A 217 -2.59 14.33 -19.43
CA GLY A 217 -1.82 15.46 -19.95
C GLY A 217 -1.78 16.63 -18.99
N GLY A 218 -1.48 17.81 -19.44
CA GLY A 218 -1.40 19.01 -18.62
C GLY A 218 -2.68 19.29 -17.82
N GLU A 219 -3.81 19.34 -18.52
CA GLU A 219 -5.15 19.64 -18.00
C GLU A 219 -6.16 18.53 -18.28
N GLU A 220 -5.66 17.37 -18.76
CA GLU A 220 -6.45 16.24 -19.20
C GLU A 220 -6.43 15.10 -18.18
N PHE A 221 -7.56 14.48 -17.98
CA PHE A 221 -7.75 13.36 -17.06
C PHE A 221 -8.48 12.21 -17.77
N VAL A 222 -8.11 10.98 -17.39
CA VAL A 222 -8.80 9.76 -17.85
C VAL A 222 -9.33 9.01 -16.64
N VAL A 223 -10.57 8.53 -16.75
CA VAL A 223 -11.20 7.66 -15.74
C VAL A 223 -11.59 6.35 -16.39
N ILE A 224 -11.20 5.25 -15.77
CA ILE A 224 -11.48 3.87 -16.20
C ILE A 224 -12.46 3.26 -15.19
N LEU A 225 -13.58 2.75 -15.69
CA LEU A 225 -14.74 2.29 -14.90
C LEU A 225 -15.03 0.82 -15.17
N PRO A 226 -14.42 -0.13 -14.41
CA PRO A 226 -14.65 -1.57 -14.58
C PRO A 226 -16.13 -1.93 -14.39
N GLY A 227 -16.67 -2.78 -15.28
CA GLY A 227 -18.07 -3.25 -15.22
C GLY A 227 -19.12 -2.19 -15.50
N ALA A 228 -18.74 -1.01 -16.05
CA ALA A 228 -19.69 0.06 -16.29
C ALA A 228 -20.46 -0.13 -17.61
N THR A 229 -21.76 0.11 -17.55
CA THR A 229 -22.66 0.24 -18.71
C THR A 229 -22.71 1.71 -19.18
N PRO A 230 -23.21 2.01 -20.39
CA PRO A 230 -23.37 3.39 -20.86
C PRO A 230 -24.13 4.29 -19.88
N VAL A 231 -25.15 3.75 -19.21
CA VAL A 231 -25.94 4.47 -18.19
C VAL A 231 -25.08 4.83 -16.98
N ILE A 232 -24.25 3.90 -16.50
CA ILE A 232 -23.35 4.14 -15.37
C ILE A 232 -22.26 5.14 -15.76
N VAL A 233 -21.68 5.01 -16.96
CA VAL A 233 -20.67 5.94 -17.50
C VAL A 233 -21.23 7.37 -17.51
N ASN A 234 -22.44 7.56 -18.06
CA ASN A 234 -23.10 8.86 -18.10
C ASN A 234 -23.38 9.42 -16.70
N ALA A 235 -23.90 8.60 -15.79
CA ALA A 235 -24.21 9.03 -14.42
C ALA A 235 -22.95 9.47 -13.66
N ILE A 236 -21.82 8.75 -13.82
CA ILE A 236 -20.54 9.11 -13.20
C ILE A 236 -19.99 10.38 -13.83
N ALA A 237 -20.00 10.49 -15.17
CA ALA A 237 -19.52 11.66 -15.89
C ALA A 237 -20.27 12.93 -15.48
N GLU A 238 -21.60 12.91 -15.43
CA GLU A 238 -22.41 14.05 -14.99
C GLU A 238 -22.17 14.39 -13.52
N ARG A 239 -22.03 13.40 -12.66
CA ARG A 239 -21.67 13.63 -11.25
C ARG A 239 -20.34 14.34 -11.11
N VAL A 240 -19.30 13.87 -11.80
CA VAL A 240 -17.96 14.49 -11.82
C VAL A 240 -18.05 15.92 -12.34
N ARG A 241 -18.72 16.13 -13.47
CA ARG A 241 -18.91 17.47 -14.06
C ARG A 241 -19.57 18.44 -13.08
N MET A 242 -20.67 18.04 -12.43
CA MET A 242 -21.40 18.88 -11.48
C MET A 242 -20.56 19.19 -10.23
N LEU A 243 -19.83 18.21 -9.72
CA LEU A 243 -18.95 18.41 -8.55
C LEU A 243 -17.84 19.42 -8.87
N ILE A 244 -17.19 19.31 -10.02
CA ILE A 244 -16.15 20.25 -10.42
C ILE A 244 -16.74 21.65 -10.65
N ALA A 245 -17.86 21.77 -11.36
CA ALA A 245 -18.50 23.04 -11.63
C ALA A 245 -18.99 23.77 -10.35
N SER A 246 -19.28 23.03 -9.27
CA SER A 246 -19.68 23.58 -7.97
C SER A 246 -18.52 23.82 -7.02
N SER A 247 -17.32 23.29 -7.33
CA SER A 247 -16.12 23.48 -6.52
C SER A 247 -15.41 24.79 -6.85
N PHE A 248 -14.62 25.29 -5.89
CA PHE A 248 -13.82 26.49 -6.06
C PHE A 248 -12.58 26.44 -5.18
N ILE A 249 -11.57 27.22 -5.54
CA ILE A 249 -10.45 27.56 -4.66
C ILE A 249 -10.60 29.04 -4.26
N THR A 250 -10.38 29.36 -2.99
CA THR A 250 -10.49 30.73 -2.51
C THR A 250 -9.12 31.42 -2.65
N ASN A 251 -9.07 32.46 -3.47
CA ASN A 251 -7.96 33.41 -3.50
C ASN A 251 -8.33 34.59 -2.59
N SER A 252 -7.33 35.44 -2.24
CA SER A 252 -7.52 36.59 -1.36
C SER A 252 -8.63 37.57 -1.80
N ALA A 253 -9.04 37.54 -3.06
CA ALA A 253 -9.99 38.45 -3.66
C ALA A 253 -11.30 37.79 -4.10
N GLU A 254 -11.29 36.55 -4.55
CA GLU A 254 -12.45 35.90 -5.15
C GLU A 254 -12.38 34.36 -5.13
N ASP A 255 -13.52 33.71 -5.36
CA ASP A 255 -13.65 32.27 -5.57
C ASP A 255 -13.33 31.92 -7.04
N LEU A 256 -12.25 31.23 -7.27
CA LEU A 256 -11.82 30.78 -8.59
C LEU A 256 -12.50 29.46 -8.96
N ARG A 257 -13.18 29.41 -10.09
CA ARG A 257 -13.96 28.26 -10.55
C ARG A 257 -13.53 27.84 -11.95
N VAL A 258 -13.63 26.54 -12.20
CA VAL A 258 -13.45 25.95 -13.53
C VAL A 258 -14.58 24.98 -13.83
N THR A 259 -14.73 24.64 -15.09
CA THR A 259 -15.59 23.55 -15.54
C THR A 259 -14.79 22.53 -16.32
N VAL A 260 -15.39 21.39 -16.63
CA VAL A 260 -14.77 20.34 -17.45
C VAL A 260 -15.70 19.93 -18.58
N SER A 261 -15.11 19.64 -19.72
CA SER A 261 -15.78 18.95 -20.83
C SER A 261 -15.41 17.47 -20.80
N ILE A 262 -16.37 16.58 -20.94
CA ILE A 262 -16.20 15.14 -20.76
C ILE A 262 -16.72 14.39 -21.98
N GLY A 263 -15.89 13.48 -22.50
CA GLY A 263 -16.30 12.43 -23.44
C GLY A 263 -16.31 11.09 -22.74
N GLY A 264 -17.34 10.30 -22.91
CA GLY A 264 -17.43 8.99 -22.28
C GLY A 264 -17.90 7.90 -23.23
N THR A 265 -17.40 6.70 -23.02
CA THR A 265 -17.68 5.55 -23.87
C THR A 265 -17.53 4.24 -23.12
N VAL A 266 -18.01 3.14 -23.70
CA VAL A 266 -17.81 1.77 -23.20
C VAL A 266 -16.98 0.94 -24.18
N SER A 267 -16.29 -0.08 -23.66
CA SER A 267 -15.48 -1.01 -24.45
C SER A 267 -16.32 -1.73 -25.52
N ARG A 268 -15.74 -1.88 -26.73
CA ARG A 268 -16.34 -2.58 -27.87
C ARG A 268 -15.48 -3.77 -28.29
N CYS A 269 -16.10 -4.77 -28.90
CA CYS A 269 -15.39 -5.97 -29.38
C CYS A 269 -14.31 -5.58 -30.41
N GLY A 270 -13.10 -6.13 -30.25
CA GLY A 270 -11.96 -5.89 -31.16
C GLY A 270 -11.28 -4.54 -31.03
N GLU A 271 -11.64 -3.75 -30.01
CA GLU A 271 -11.09 -2.40 -29.78
C GLU A 271 -9.71 -2.49 -29.10
N THR A 272 -8.80 -1.57 -29.45
CA THR A 272 -7.50 -1.39 -28.79
C THR A 272 -7.56 -0.27 -27.76
N ALA A 273 -6.55 -0.20 -26.87
CA ALA A 273 -6.44 0.88 -25.91
C ALA A 273 -6.38 2.26 -26.57
N GLU A 274 -5.66 2.38 -27.69
CA GLU A 274 -5.57 3.64 -28.42
C GLU A 274 -6.92 4.03 -29.06
N SER A 275 -7.65 3.06 -29.60
CA SER A 275 -8.92 3.35 -30.29
C SER A 275 -10.02 3.81 -29.32
N ILE A 276 -10.12 3.23 -28.12
CA ILE A 276 -11.10 3.67 -27.12
C ILE A 276 -10.76 5.04 -26.55
N VAL A 277 -9.47 5.32 -26.29
CA VAL A 277 -9.03 6.65 -25.84
C VAL A 277 -9.33 7.70 -26.89
N LYS A 278 -9.00 7.43 -28.16
CA LYS A 278 -9.29 8.34 -29.27
C LYS A 278 -10.80 8.65 -29.37
N ARG A 279 -11.63 7.63 -29.24
CA ARG A 279 -13.09 7.80 -29.31
C ARG A 279 -13.63 8.65 -28.15
N ALA A 280 -13.14 8.42 -26.92
CA ALA A 280 -13.51 9.24 -25.78
C ALA A 280 -13.03 10.70 -25.91
N ASP A 281 -11.82 10.91 -26.46
CA ASP A 281 -11.28 12.24 -26.76
C ASP A 281 -12.12 12.97 -27.82
N GLU A 282 -12.51 12.30 -28.92
CA GLU A 282 -13.42 12.88 -29.94
C GLU A 282 -14.76 13.30 -29.32
N LEU A 283 -15.33 12.53 -28.41
CA LEU A 283 -16.55 12.87 -27.68
C LEU A 283 -16.33 14.06 -26.71
N MET A 284 -15.21 14.13 -26.05
CA MET A 284 -14.83 15.27 -25.21
C MET A 284 -14.70 16.54 -26.07
N TYR A 285 -14.08 16.43 -27.24
CA TYR A 285 -14.02 17.55 -28.19
C TYR A 285 -15.39 18.00 -28.66
N CYS A 286 -16.35 17.07 -28.89
CA CYS A 286 -17.76 17.40 -29.16
C CYS A 286 -18.38 18.17 -27.96
N SER A 287 -18.09 17.82 -26.74
CA SER A 287 -18.53 18.56 -25.55
C SER A 287 -17.98 19.99 -25.53
N LYS A 288 -16.69 20.18 -25.86
CA LYS A 288 -16.08 21.52 -26.00
C LYS A 288 -16.75 22.36 -27.13
N ALA A 289 -16.97 21.76 -28.30
CA ALA A 289 -17.55 22.43 -29.46
C ALA A 289 -19.01 22.86 -29.20
N ASN A 290 -19.78 22.09 -28.44
CA ASN A 290 -21.19 22.35 -28.14
C ASN A 290 -21.40 23.30 -26.94
N GLY A 291 -20.39 24.01 -26.47
CA GLY A 291 -20.52 25.07 -25.45
C GLY A 291 -19.93 24.70 -24.09
N ARG A 292 -19.06 23.66 -23.98
CA ARG A 292 -18.33 23.26 -22.79
C ARG A 292 -19.21 22.88 -21.58
N ASN A 293 -18.60 22.58 -20.45
CA ASN A 293 -19.26 22.20 -19.20
C ASN A 293 -20.38 21.16 -19.43
N ARG A 294 -20.09 20.11 -20.15
CA ARG A 294 -21.04 19.05 -20.50
C ARG A 294 -20.40 17.71 -20.74
N VAL A 295 -21.26 16.72 -20.85
CA VAL A 295 -20.88 15.32 -21.13
C VAL A 295 -21.43 14.94 -22.52
N THR A 296 -20.64 14.21 -23.29
CA THR A 296 -21.07 13.54 -24.53
C THR A 296 -20.72 12.06 -24.41
N ILE A 297 -21.71 11.17 -24.58
CA ILE A 297 -21.56 9.72 -24.49
C ILE A 297 -22.01 9.08 -25.79
N ASP A 298 -21.39 7.96 -26.21
CA ASP A 298 -21.81 7.11 -27.32
C ASP A 298 -22.29 5.71 -26.92
#